data_eb78a75757b746b31b1325ff185ad156
#
_entry.id   eb78a75757b746b31b1325ff185ad156
#
_cell.length_a   1.000
_cell.length_b   1.000
_cell.length_c   1.000
_cell.angle_alpha   90.00
_cell.angle_beta   90.00
_cell.angle_gamma   90.00
#
_symmetry.space_group_name_H-M   'P 1'
#
loop_
_entity.id
_entity.type
_entity.pdbx_description
1 polymer ?
#
loop_
_entity_poly.entity_id
_entity_poly.type
_entity_poly.pdbx_seq_one_letter_code
_entity_poly.pdbx_strand_id
1 'polypeptide(L)'
;LARLCEEWARRGWLAVRYNLPYRRRRPNGPPSGSSATDCQGIAEAVAVAGTLTGGPVIAGGHSYGGRLTSMAIAAGDVTADVLTLFSYPVHPPGKPERARTEHLPRIAVPTVFTHGTSDPFGSIAELRDAAALVAAPTEIVEITGARHDLGSKTLNVARLSVDAALRLGV
;
A
#
# COMPACT_ATOMS: atom_id res chain seq x y z
N LEU A 1 -8.63 -6.26 2.31
CA LEU A 1 -7.44 -6.54 3.15
C LEU A 1 -7.53 -7.87 3.93
N ALA A 2 -8.74 -8.33 4.38
CA ALA A 2 -8.83 -9.60 5.11
C ALA A 2 -8.24 -10.78 4.32
N ARG A 3 -8.70 -10.98 3.08
CA ARG A 3 -8.17 -12.04 2.19
C ARG A 3 -6.66 -11.95 1.94
N LEU A 4 -6.10 -10.75 1.96
CA LEU A 4 -4.67 -10.55 1.85
C LEU A 4 -3.93 -11.08 3.09
N CYS A 5 -4.43 -10.77 4.29
CA CYS A 5 -3.87 -11.30 5.53
C CYS A 5 -3.99 -12.83 5.63
N GLU A 6 -5.12 -13.39 5.16
CA GLU A 6 -5.30 -14.84 5.06
C GLU A 6 -4.26 -15.48 4.11
N GLU A 7 -3.96 -14.85 2.99
CA GLU A 7 -2.95 -15.34 2.05
C GLU A 7 -1.55 -15.27 2.63
N TRP A 8 -1.17 -14.18 3.31
CA TRP A 8 0.08 -14.09 4.04
C TRP A 8 0.20 -15.16 5.12
N ALA A 9 -0.86 -15.38 5.91
CA ALA A 9 -0.87 -16.41 6.94
C ALA A 9 -0.68 -17.82 6.37
N ARG A 10 -1.26 -18.14 5.20
CA ARG A 10 -1.03 -19.43 4.50
C ARG A 10 0.43 -19.61 4.07
N ARG A 11 1.19 -18.53 3.92
CA ARG A 11 2.62 -18.57 3.60
C ARG A 11 3.53 -18.53 4.84
N GLY A 12 2.94 -18.68 6.05
CA GLY A 12 3.68 -18.72 7.31
C GLY A 12 4.01 -17.34 7.91
N TRP A 13 3.41 -16.26 7.39
CA TRP A 13 3.62 -14.90 7.89
C TRP A 13 2.63 -14.53 8.98
N LEU A 14 3.08 -13.76 9.98
CA LEU A 14 2.19 -13.06 10.89
C LEU A 14 1.59 -11.85 10.16
N ALA A 15 0.28 -11.87 9.92
CA ALA A 15 -0.41 -10.81 9.22
C ALA A 15 -1.28 -9.98 10.16
N VAL A 16 -1.00 -8.69 10.26
CA VAL A 16 -1.71 -7.75 11.13
C VAL A 16 -2.51 -6.76 10.30
N ARG A 17 -3.78 -6.56 10.65
CA ARG A 17 -4.61 -5.46 10.11
C ARG A 17 -4.73 -4.35 11.14
N TYR A 18 -4.45 -3.15 10.69
CA TYR A 18 -4.50 -1.97 11.53
C TYR A 18 -5.53 -0.96 11.00
N ASN A 19 -6.38 -0.46 11.88
CA ASN A 19 -7.30 0.63 11.57
C ASN A 19 -6.64 1.96 11.93
N LEU A 20 -6.43 2.81 10.94
CA LEU A 20 -5.89 4.16 11.13
C LEU A 20 -6.67 4.95 12.20
N PRO A 21 -6.01 5.86 12.93
CA PRO A 21 -6.65 6.67 13.98
C PRO A 21 -7.93 7.36 13.51
N TYR A 22 -7.97 7.91 12.27
CA TYR A 22 -9.19 8.51 11.76
C TYR A 22 -10.34 7.51 11.66
N ARG A 23 -10.05 6.25 11.27
CA ARG A 23 -11.08 5.20 11.12
C ARG A 23 -11.62 4.73 12.45
N ARG A 24 -10.79 4.74 13.49
CA ARG A 24 -11.24 4.45 14.86
C ARG A 24 -12.19 5.51 15.39
N ARG A 25 -11.92 6.80 15.10
CA ARG A 25 -12.79 7.93 15.50
C ARG A 25 -14.05 8.01 14.64
N ARG A 26 -13.95 7.68 13.35
CA ARG A 26 -15.04 7.75 12.37
C ARG A 26 -15.09 6.45 11.56
N PRO A 27 -15.89 5.47 11.98
CA PRO A 27 -15.96 4.15 11.35
C PRO A 27 -16.37 4.17 9.87
N ASN A 28 -17.14 5.17 9.42
CA ASN A 28 -17.62 5.31 8.05
C ASN A 28 -17.25 6.66 7.44
N GLY A 29 -17.22 6.72 6.11
CA GLY A 29 -16.95 7.94 5.34
C GLY A 29 -15.47 8.13 4.96
N PRO A 30 -15.15 9.24 4.26
CA PRO A 30 -13.80 9.52 3.79
C PRO A 30 -12.85 9.84 4.95
N PRO A 31 -11.52 9.74 4.70
CA PRO A 31 -10.52 10.19 5.66
C PRO A 31 -10.77 11.63 6.10
N SER A 32 -10.61 11.89 7.39
CA SER A 32 -10.80 13.21 8.01
C SER A 32 -9.81 13.39 9.15
N GLY A 33 -9.45 14.65 9.42
CA GLY A 33 -8.48 15.00 10.45
C GLY A 33 -7.05 15.10 9.91
N SER A 34 -6.07 15.08 10.82
CA SER A 34 -4.67 15.24 10.48
C SER A 34 -4.07 13.95 9.94
N SER A 35 -3.45 14.02 8.76
CA SER A 35 -2.66 12.91 8.20
C SER A 35 -1.43 12.59 9.06
N ALA A 36 -0.89 13.56 9.79
CA ALA A 36 0.24 13.35 10.69
C ALA A 36 -0.09 12.36 11.81
N THR A 37 -1.29 12.49 12.43
CA THR A 37 -1.76 11.52 13.45
C THR A 37 -1.91 10.12 12.87
N ASP A 38 -2.38 10.00 11.63
CA ASP A 38 -2.53 8.70 10.97
C ASP A 38 -1.15 8.11 10.60
N CYS A 39 -0.19 8.91 10.15
CA CYS A 39 1.20 8.48 9.91
C CYS A 39 1.88 8.00 11.20
N GLN A 40 1.74 8.75 12.30
CA GLN A 40 2.25 8.33 13.61
C GLN A 40 1.67 6.97 14.03
N GLY A 41 0.35 6.79 13.89
CA GLY A 41 -0.29 5.52 14.21
C GLY A 41 0.18 4.36 13.33
N ILE A 42 0.55 4.61 12.06
CA ILE A 42 1.18 3.60 11.20
C ILE A 42 2.56 3.23 11.74
N ALA A 43 3.39 4.22 12.09
CA ALA A 43 4.73 3.97 12.62
C ALA A 43 4.69 3.14 13.91
N GLU A 44 3.80 3.48 14.83
CA GLU A 44 3.57 2.73 16.08
C GLU A 44 3.13 1.28 15.79
N ALA A 45 2.18 1.09 14.86
CA ALA A 45 1.68 -0.24 14.52
C ALA A 45 2.74 -1.11 13.86
N VAL A 46 3.56 -0.56 12.97
CA VAL A 46 4.66 -1.28 12.30
C VAL A 46 5.75 -1.63 13.31
N ALA A 47 6.13 -0.71 14.19
CA ALA A 47 7.12 -0.96 15.24
C ALA A 47 6.68 -2.12 16.16
N VAL A 48 5.43 -2.12 16.60
CA VAL A 48 4.86 -3.23 17.41
C VAL A 48 4.88 -4.54 16.62
N ALA A 49 4.44 -4.53 15.36
CA ALA A 49 4.44 -5.76 14.54
C ALA A 49 5.85 -6.34 14.38
N GLY A 50 6.87 -5.50 14.16
CA GLY A 50 8.26 -5.91 14.04
C GLY A 50 8.83 -6.59 15.29
N THR A 51 8.33 -6.25 16.48
CA THR A 51 8.75 -6.90 17.74
C THR A 51 8.17 -8.31 17.94
N LEU A 52 7.15 -8.69 17.18
CA LEU A 52 6.42 -9.95 17.41
C LEU A 52 7.13 -11.16 16.80
N THR A 53 7.92 -11.00 15.74
CA THR A 53 8.51 -12.13 15.02
C THR A 53 10.03 -12.04 14.87
N GLY A 54 10.62 -10.86 14.91
CA GLY A 54 12.04 -10.62 14.61
C GLY A 54 12.45 -10.90 13.16
N GLY A 55 11.49 -11.20 12.27
CA GLY A 55 11.68 -11.44 10.85
C GLY A 55 11.47 -10.19 9.99
N PRO A 56 11.54 -10.32 8.66
CA PRO A 56 11.33 -9.19 7.75
C PRO A 56 9.91 -8.61 7.90
N VAL A 57 9.81 -7.30 7.68
CA VAL A 57 8.57 -6.54 7.83
C VAL A 57 8.07 -6.09 6.45
N ILE A 58 6.85 -6.49 6.12
CA ILE A 58 6.14 -5.99 4.94
C ILE A 58 5.10 -4.99 5.41
N ALA A 59 5.27 -3.73 5.07
CA ALA A 59 4.31 -2.70 5.36
C ALA A 59 3.47 -2.36 4.13
N GLY A 60 2.25 -1.87 4.32
CA GLY A 60 1.44 -1.47 3.18
C GLY A 60 0.03 -1.06 3.52
N GLY A 61 -0.77 -0.82 2.48
CA GLY A 61 -2.16 -0.45 2.67
C GLY A 61 -2.91 -0.17 1.39
N HIS A 62 -4.22 -0.02 1.52
CA HIS A 62 -5.12 0.31 0.43
C HIS A 62 -5.37 1.83 0.38
N SER A 63 -5.28 2.40 -0.82
CA SER A 63 -5.65 3.78 -1.10
C SER A 63 -4.96 4.77 -0.15
N TYR A 64 -5.73 5.54 0.61
CA TYR A 64 -5.23 6.50 1.59
C TYR A 64 -4.23 5.88 2.58
N GLY A 65 -4.52 4.69 3.11
CA GLY A 65 -3.62 4.00 4.02
C GLY A 65 -2.28 3.62 3.38
N GLY A 66 -2.32 3.13 2.14
CA GLY A 66 -1.11 2.84 1.36
C GLY A 66 -0.27 4.09 1.10
N ARG A 67 -0.93 5.19 0.70
CA ARG A 67 -0.24 6.47 0.51
C ARG A 67 0.41 6.97 1.80
N LEU A 68 -0.27 6.90 2.93
CA LEU A 68 0.35 7.34 4.21
C LEU A 68 1.50 6.43 4.64
N THR A 69 1.39 5.11 4.42
CA THR A 69 2.50 4.18 4.69
C THR A 69 3.71 4.52 3.82
N SER A 70 3.51 4.79 2.52
CA SER A 70 4.60 5.20 1.62
C SER A 70 5.22 6.53 2.03
N MET A 71 4.44 7.49 2.51
CA MET A 71 4.94 8.76 3.03
C MET A 71 5.75 8.57 4.31
N ALA A 72 5.30 7.72 5.23
CA ALA A 72 6.01 7.44 6.48
C ALA A 72 7.35 6.71 6.22
N ILE A 73 7.41 5.79 5.25
CA ILE A 73 8.66 5.16 4.81
C ILE A 73 9.59 6.21 4.17
N ALA A 74 9.08 7.05 3.29
CA ALA A 74 9.85 8.10 2.64
C ALA A 74 10.38 9.18 3.60
N ALA A 75 9.73 9.34 4.76
CA ALA A 75 10.16 10.23 5.85
C ALA A 75 11.17 9.56 6.81
N GLY A 76 11.32 8.24 6.75
CA GLY A 76 12.15 7.47 7.70
C GLY A 76 11.43 7.12 9.01
N ASP A 77 10.14 7.41 9.12
CA ASP A 77 9.34 7.12 10.33
C ASP A 77 8.94 5.63 10.43
N VAL A 78 8.98 4.92 9.30
CA VAL A 78 8.67 3.48 9.20
C VAL A 78 9.82 2.76 8.51
N THR A 79 10.31 1.69 9.13
CA THR A 79 11.25 0.74 8.52
C THR A 79 10.48 -0.50 8.07
N ALA A 80 10.67 -0.88 6.81
CA ALA A 80 10.11 -2.09 6.22
C ALA A 80 11.07 -2.66 5.18
N ASP A 81 11.00 -3.97 4.93
CA ASP A 81 11.81 -4.65 3.92
C ASP A 81 11.13 -4.61 2.54
N VAL A 82 9.79 -4.60 2.52
CA VAL A 82 8.98 -4.42 1.30
C VAL A 82 7.76 -3.54 1.60
N LEU A 83 7.41 -2.69 0.64
CA LEU A 83 6.19 -1.89 0.65
C LEU A 83 5.16 -2.47 -0.32
N THR A 84 3.90 -2.66 0.12
CA THR A 84 2.81 -3.13 -0.73
C THR A 84 1.68 -2.11 -0.80
N LEU A 85 1.40 -1.59 -1.99
CA LEU A 85 0.45 -0.52 -2.24
C LEU A 85 -0.74 -1.02 -3.07
N PHE A 86 -1.92 -1.00 -2.49
CA PHE A 86 -3.16 -1.43 -3.13
C PHE A 86 -3.98 -0.21 -3.55
N SER A 87 -4.31 -0.11 -4.85
CA SER A 87 -5.02 1.04 -5.43
C SER A 87 -4.39 2.37 -5.01
N TYR A 88 -3.10 2.52 -5.27
CA TYR A 88 -2.40 3.75 -4.92
C TYR A 88 -3.07 4.95 -5.61
N PRO A 89 -3.50 5.98 -4.86
CA PRO A 89 -4.22 7.11 -5.46
C PRO A 89 -3.23 8.12 -6.06
N VAL A 90 -2.81 7.90 -7.30
CA VAL A 90 -1.85 8.77 -8.01
C VAL A 90 -2.29 10.22 -7.98
N HIS A 91 -3.58 10.47 -8.15
CA HIS A 91 -4.21 11.80 -8.04
C HIS A 91 -5.66 11.68 -7.55
N PRO A 92 -6.33 12.77 -7.15
CA PRO A 92 -7.80 12.76 -6.95
C PRO A 92 -8.51 12.51 -8.28
N PRO A 93 -9.67 11.81 -8.28
CA PRO A 93 -10.42 11.57 -9.52
C PRO A 93 -10.67 12.86 -10.32
N GLY A 94 -10.35 12.82 -11.62
CA GLY A 94 -10.53 13.96 -12.52
C GLY A 94 -9.59 15.15 -12.28
N LYS A 95 -8.51 14.97 -11.51
CA LYS A 95 -7.52 16.04 -11.19
C LYS A 95 -6.09 15.51 -11.34
N PRO A 96 -5.65 15.13 -12.54
CA PRO A 96 -4.31 14.59 -12.78
C PRO A 96 -3.19 15.60 -12.44
N GLU A 97 -3.48 16.90 -12.55
CA GLU A 97 -2.56 17.97 -12.16
C GLU A 97 -2.23 18.00 -10.65
N ARG A 98 -3.00 17.25 -9.85
CA ARG A 98 -2.79 17.12 -8.39
C ARG A 98 -2.14 15.78 -8.05
N ALA A 99 -1.05 15.48 -8.75
CA ALA A 99 -0.28 14.26 -8.49
C ALA A 99 0.16 14.16 -7.01
N ARG A 100 0.27 12.94 -6.52
CA ARG A 100 0.62 12.60 -5.13
C ARG A 100 1.88 11.76 -5.11
N THR A 101 2.89 12.19 -5.83
CA THR A 101 4.10 11.44 -6.13
C THR A 101 5.38 12.04 -5.52
N GLU A 102 5.31 13.20 -4.86
CA GLU A 102 6.46 14.01 -4.42
C GLU A 102 7.40 13.27 -3.45
N HIS A 103 6.88 12.28 -2.72
CA HIS A 103 7.65 11.49 -1.75
C HIS A 103 8.23 10.19 -2.35
N LEU A 104 7.71 9.71 -3.48
CA LEU A 104 8.11 8.43 -4.07
C LEU A 104 9.61 8.31 -4.36
N PRO A 105 10.33 9.37 -4.81
CA PRO A 105 11.79 9.29 -5.02
C PRO A 105 12.61 8.99 -3.77
N ARG A 106 12.04 9.19 -2.58
CA ARG A 106 12.71 8.89 -1.31
C ARG A 106 12.41 7.48 -0.77
N ILE A 107 11.60 6.69 -1.48
CA ILE A 107 11.34 5.29 -1.11
C ILE A 107 12.51 4.44 -1.60
N ALA A 108 13.28 3.90 -0.68
CA ALA A 108 14.45 3.07 -0.95
C ALA A 108 14.21 1.58 -0.65
N VAL A 109 12.95 1.17 -0.52
CA VAL A 109 12.56 -0.24 -0.28
C VAL A 109 11.81 -0.80 -1.47
N PRO A 110 12.00 -2.09 -1.82
CA PRO A 110 11.26 -2.75 -2.89
C PRO A 110 9.75 -2.54 -2.73
N THR A 111 9.06 -2.19 -3.82
CA THR A 111 7.66 -1.77 -3.75
C THR A 111 6.79 -2.50 -4.76
N VAL A 112 5.69 -3.10 -4.28
CA VAL A 112 4.64 -3.69 -5.13
C VAL A 112 3.45 -2.73 -5.21
N PHE A 113 3.02 -2.43 -6.43
CA PHE A 113 1.77 -1.74 -6.71
C PHE A 113 0.74 -2.73 -7.25
N THR A 114 -0.35 -2.98 -6.55
CA THR A 114 -1.50 -3.74 -7.06
C THR A 114 -2.60 -2.75 -7.43
N HIS A 115 -2.99 -2.71 -8.71
CA HIS A 115 -3.86 -1.65 -9.21
C HIS A 115 -4.89 -2.16 -10.22
N GLY A 116 -6.10 -1.63 -10.14
CA GLY A 116 -7.16 -1.93 -11.09
C GLY A 116 -7.04 -1.12 -12.37
N THR A 117 -7.19 -1.77 -13.54
CA THR A 117 -7.07 -1.07 -14.84
C THR A 117 -8.19 -0.05 -15.09
N SER A 118 -9.24 -0.04 -14.25
CA SER A 118 -10.38 0.92 -14.31
C SER A 118 -10.46 1.79 -13.04
N ASP A 119 -9.34 1.99 -12.34
CA ASP A 119 -9.28 2.81 -11.13
C ASP A 119 -9.34 4.32 -11.51
N PRO A 120 -10.30 5.10 -10.99
CA PRO A 120 -10.41 6.53 -11.30
C PRO A 120 -9.36 7.41 -10.60
N PHE A 121 -8.54 6.86 -9.71
CA PHE A 121 -7.48 7.58 -8.99
C PHE A 121 -6.11 7.50 -9.69
N GLY A 122 -6.05 6.90 -10.86
CA GLY A 122 -4.90 6.81 -11.74
C GLY A 122 -5.05 5.68 -12.74
N SER A 123 -4.70 5.94 -13.99
CA SER A 123 -4.55 4.91 -15.03
C SER A 123 -3.29 4.07 -14.78
N ILE A 124 -3.18 2.94 -15.46
CA ILE A 124 -1.96 2.12 -15.40
C ILE A 124 -0.73 2.87 -15.95
N ALA A 125 -0.91 3.73 -16.95
CA ALA A 125 0.18 4.53 -17.49
C ALA A 125 0.70 5.52 -16.42
N GLU A 126 -0.18 6.29 -15.80
CA GLU A 126 0.17 7.21 -14.71
C GLU A 126 0.78 6.48 -13.50
N LEU A 127 0.30 5.26 -13.21
CA LEU A 127 0.89 4.46 -12.15
C LEU A 127 2.30 3.99 -12.50
N ARG A 128 2.57 3.61 -13.75
CA ARG A 128 3.92 3.25 -14.20
C ARG A 128 4.88 4.42 -14.09
N ASP A 129 4.44 5.62 -14.47
CA ASP A 129 5.22 6.84 -14.31
C ASP A 129 5.51 7.12 -12.82
N ALA A 130 4.52 6.93 -11.96
CA ALA A 130 4.69 7.08 -10.51
C ALA A 130 5.65 6.02 -9.93
N ALA A 131 5.51 4.75 -10.33
CA ALA A 131 6.37 3.66 -9.87
C ALA A 131 7.84 3.86 -10.31
N ALA A 132 8.07 4.42 -11.49
CA ALA A 132 9.41 4.73 -11.98
C ALA A 132 10.14 5.79 -11.14
N LEU A 133 9.45 6.54 -10.29
CA LEU A 133 10.06 7.49 -9.36
C LEU A 133 10.64 6.82 -8.10
N VAL A 134 10.23 5.59 -7.78
CA VAL A 134 10.73 4.86 -6.61
C VAL A 134 12.18 4.47 -6.83
N ALA A 135 13.06 4.74 -5.84
CA ALA A 135 14.50 4.52 -5.97
C ALA A 135 14.92 3.03 -5.80
N ALA A 136 13.98 2.12 -5.54
CA ALA A 136 14.20 0.69 -5.36
C ALA A 136 13.43 -0.12 -6.42
N PRO A 137 13.68 -1.45 -6.55
CA PRO A 137 12.91 -2.29 -7.48
C PRO A 137 11.39 -2.19 -7.25
N THR A 138 10.64 -2.09 -8.36
CA THR A 138 9.18 -2.04 -8.31
C THR A 138 8.55 -3.14 -9.16
N GLU A 139 7.40 -3.65 -8.70
CA GLU A 139 6.56 -4.55 -9.48
C GLU A 139 5.12 -4.03 -9.52
N ILE A 140 4.48 -4.07 -10.69
CA ILE A 140 3.09 -3.67 -10.86
C ILE A 140 2.24 -4.89 -11.17
N VAL A 141 1.27 -5.16 -10.30
CA VAL A 141 0.25 -6.20 -10.46
C VAL A 141 -1.02 -5.54 -10.97
N GLU A 142 -1.28 -5.68 -12.26
CA GLU A 142 -2.47 -5.12 -12.91
C GLU A 142 -3.66 -6.06 -12.75
N ILE A 143 -4.77 -5.53 -12.26
CA ILE A 143 -6.02 -6.27 -12.09
C ILE A 143 -7.01 -5.81 -13.17
N THR A 144 -7.09 -6.57 -14.24
CA THR A 144 -7.92 -6.25 -15.41
C THR A 144 -9.38 -6.03 -15.03
N GLY A 145 -9.94 -4.91 -15.45
CA GLY A 145 -11.33 -4.50 -15.21
C GLY A 145 -11.66 -4.11 -13.78
N ALA A 146 -10.74 -4.27 -12.84
CA ALA A 146 -10.98 -3.86 -11.46
C ALA A 146 -10.94 -2.34 -11.32
N ARG A 147 -11.75 -1.86 -10.38
CA ARG A 147 -11.81 -0.46 -9.96
C ARG A 147 -11.00 -0.27 -8.68
N HIS A 148 -11.23 0.82 -7.98
CA HIS A 148 -10.51 1.22 -6.76
C HIS A 148 -10.61 0.21 -5.60
N ASP A 149 -11.64 -0.59 -5.56
CA ASP A 149 -11.84 -1.65 -4.56
C ASP A 149 -11.08 -2.95 -4.84
N LEU A 150 -10.42 -3.05 -6.01
CA LEU A 150 -9.75 -4.25 -6.53
C LEU A 150 -10.67 -5.49 -6.63
N GLY A 151 -11.97 -5.27 -6.77
CA GLY A 151 -12.93 -6.35 -6.96
C GLY A 151 -12.65 -7.13 -8.24
N SER A 152 -12.40 -8.43 -8.14
CA SER A 152 -12.28 -9.32 -9.28
C SER A 152 -13.01 -10.64 -9.02
N LYS A 153 -13.73 -11.12 -10.05
CA LYS A 153 -14.41 -12.41 -10.01
C LYS A 153 -13.52 -13.55 -10.51
N THR A 154 -12.51 -13.24 -11.30
CA THR A 154 -11.65 -14.20 -12.00
C THR A 154 -10.24 -14.31 -11.45
N LEU A 155 -9.74 -13.25 -10.82
CA LEU A 155 -8.37 -13.18 -10.31
C LEU A 155 -8.34 -13.26 -8.79
N ASN A 156 -7.43 -14.07 -8.27
CA ASN A 156 -7.08 -14.05 -6.85
C ASN A 156 -6.07 -12.92 -6.58
N VAL A 157 -6.59 -11.71 -6.37
CA VAL A 157 -5.80 -10.51 -6.16
C VAL A 157 -4.83 -10.66 -4.97
N ALA A 158 -5.30 -11.28 -3.88
CA ALA A 158 -4.46 -11.48 -2.70
C ALA A 158 -3.23 -12.34 -3.02
N ARG A 159 -3.42 -13.47 -3.72
CA ARG A 159 -2.33 -14.35 -4.12
C ARG A 159 -1.34 -13.65 -5.06
N LEU A 160 -1.85 -12.98 -6.10
CA LEU A 160 -1.00 -12.27 -7.06
C LEU A 160 -0.12 -11.22 -6.38
N SER A 161 -0.69 -10.47 -5.44
CA SER A 161 0.03 -9.43 -4.70
C SER A 161 1.08 -10.00 -3.74
N VAL A 162 0.76 -11.11 -3.06
CA VAL A 162 1.70 -11.78 -2.16
C VAL A 162 2.84 -12.41 -2.96
N ASP A 163 2.54 -13.09 -4.07
CA ASP A 163 3.55 -13.67 -4.96
C ASP A 163 4.51 -12.59 -5.52
N ALA A 164 3.99 -11.41 -5.86
CA ALA A 164 4.80 -10.27 -6.29
C ALA A 164 5.73 -9.78 -5.18
N ALA A 165 5.23 -9.62 -3.95
CA ALA A 165 6.05 -9.18 -2.82
C ALA A 165 7.17 -10.17 -2.49
N LEU A 166 6.88 -11.49 -2.52
CA LEU A 166 7.88 -12.54 -2.30
C LEU A 166 8.98 -12.56 -3.38
N ARG A 167 8.67 -12.20 -4.63
CA ARG A 167 9.68 -12.06 -5.69
C ARG A 167 10.66 -10.92 -5.47
N LEU A 168 10.26 -9.89 -4.73
CA LEU A 168 11.11 -8.72 -4.45
C LEU A 168 12.08 -8.92 -3.29
N GLY A 169 12.11 -10.09 -2.67
CA GLY A 169 13.22 -10.47 -1.80
C GLY A 169 12.90 -10.53 -0.30
N VAL A 170 11.73 -11.02 0.07
CA VAL A 170 11.40 -11.38 1.46
C VAL A 170 11.11 -12.87 1.58
#